data_322b3427b38dca2ce13c32bd8269042d
#
_entry.id   322b3427b38dca2ce13c32bd8269042d
#
_cell.length_a   1.000
_cell.length_b   1.000
_cell.length_c   1.000
_cell.angle_alpha   90.00
_cell.angle_beta   90.00
_cell.angle_gamma   90.00
#
_symmetry.space_group_name_H-M   'P 1'
#
loop_
_entity.id
_entity.type
_entity.pdbx_description
1 polymer ?
#
loop_
_entity_poly.entity_id
_entity_poly.type
_entity_poly.pdbx_seq_one_letter_code
_entity_poly.pdbx_strand_id
1 'polypeptide(L)'
;MPTPVSECLYCQRNETLSKLMVRICDLEVSQLFLFKEQSYHGRCNVVYNDHTVEFHELSDDQRNAFMRDVARVGRAIAKVFSPEKINYGAYADKISHLHMHLVPKYKDGPGFGGVFEMNPQKTFLSDEEYAGMVEKIKAAL
;
A
#
# COMPACT_ATOMS: atom_id res chain seq x y z
N MET A 1 -7.15 16.41 -15.05
CA MET A 1 -7.86 16.86 -13.84
C MET A 1 -7.78 15.79 -12.77
N PRO A 2 -7.62 16.15 -11.50
CA PRO A 2 -7.64 15.15 -10.41
C PRO A 2 -8.96 14.40 -10.34
N THR A 3 -8.90 13.14 -9.89
CA THR A 3 -10.10 12.33 -9.66
C THR A 3 -10.97 12.99 -8.58
N PRO A 4 -12.25 13.28 -8.82
CA PRO A 4 -13.10 13.85 -7.79
C PRO A 4 -13.38 12.82 -6.67
N VAL A 5 -13.72 13.31 -5.48
CA VAL A 5 -14.04 12.45 -4.33
C VAL A 5 -15.10 11.41 -4.66
N SER A 6 -16.11 11.79 -5.42
CA SER A 6 -17.22 10.91 -5.83
C SER A 6 -16.81 9.74 -6.72
N GLU A 7 -15.66 9.83 -7.38
CA GLU A 7 -15.12 8.79 -8.27
C GLU A 7 -13.88 8.10 -7.67
N CYS A 8 -13.41 8.55 -6.53
CA CYS A 8 -12.23 8.02 -5.87
C CYS A 8 -12.57 6.70 -5.15
N LEU A 9 -11.95 5.60 -5.58
CA LEU A 9 -12.20 4.29 -4.99
C LEU A 9 -11.83 4.21 -3.50
N TYR A 10 -10.84 4.96 -3.07
CA TYR A 10 -10.45 5.01 -1.65
C TYR A 10 -11.47 5.77 -0.81
N CYS A 11 -11.96 6.91 -1.30
CA CYS A 11 -12.97 7.71 -0.59
C CYS A 11 -14.33 7.01 -0.54
N GLN A 12 -14.71 6.39 -1.64
CA GLN A 12 -16.00 5.69 -1.76
C GLN A 12 -16.00 4.31 -1.13
N ARG A 13 -14.84 3.71 -0.88
CA ARG A 13 -14.68 2.35 -0.33
C ARG A 13 -15.56 1.35 -1.09
N ASN A 14 -15.53 1.46 -2.42
CA ASN A 14 -16.42 0.72 -3.31
C ASN A 14 -15.94 -0.71 -3.58
N GLU A 15 -16.73 -1.45 -4.38
CA GLU A 15 -16.41 -2.81 -4.75
C GLU A 15 -15.10 -2.92 -5.53
N THR A 16 -14.74 -1.91 -6.32
CA THR A 16 -13.46 -1.87 -7.05
C THR A 16 -12.28 -1.92 -6.08
N LEU A 17 -12.34 -1.17 -4.99
CA LEU A 17 -11.31 -1.20 -3.96
C LEU A 17 -11.19 -2.60 -3.34
N SER A 18 -12.30 -3.20 -2.95
CA SER A 18 -12.30 -4.53 -2.33
C SER A 18 -11.86 -5.64 -3.26
N LYS A 19 -11.99 -5.47 -4.58
CA LYS A 19 -11.42 -6.39 -5.58
C LYS A 19 -9.90 -6.28 -5.70
N LEU A 20 -9.35 -5.11 -5.45
CA LEU A 20 -7.91 -4.83 -5.60
C LEU A 20 -7.12 -5.06 -4.31
N MET A 21 -7.71 -4.79 -3.16
CA MET A 21 -7.00 -4.73 -1.88
C MET A 21 -7.85 -5.25 -0.73
N VAL A 22 -7.17 -5.75 0.30
CA VAL A 22 -7.77 -6.11 1.59
C VAL A 22 -7.39 -5.04 2.61
N ARG A 23 -8.38 -4.46 3.28
CA ARG A 23 -8.11 -3.51 4.35
C ARG A 23 -7.50 -4.23 5.55
N ILE A 24 -6.42 -3.67 6.10
CA ILE A 24 -5.76 -4.23 7.29
C ILE A 24 -6.20 -3.47 8.55
N CYS A 25 -5.91 -2.17 8.63
CA CYS A 25 -6.23 -1.35 9.81
C CYS A 25 -6.09 0.15 9.53
N ASP A 26 -6.54 0.96 10.49
CA ASP A 26 -6.22 2.38 10.54
C ASP A 26 -4.83 2.60 11.15
N LEU A 27 -4.14 3.63 10.67
CA LEU A 27 -2.89 4.15 11.20
C LEU A 27 -3.12 5.56 11.76
N GLU A 28 -2.07 6.32 12.04
CA GLU A 28 -2.20 7.68 12.63
C GLU A 28 -2.99 8.64 11.71
N VAL A 29 -2.60 8.75 10.45
CA VAL A 29 -3.22 9.64 9.44
C VAL A 29 -3.56 8.93 8.13
N SER A 30 -3.50 7.62 8.11
CA SER A 30 -3.70 6.82 6.91
C SER A 30 -4.37 5.48 7.21
N GLN A 31 -4.68 4.74 6.17
CA GLN A 31 -5.18 3.36 6.25
C GLN A 31 -4.20 2.43 5.56
N LEU A 32 -4.07 1.23 6.10
CA LEU A 32 -3.21 0.19 5.55
C LEU A 32 -4.04 -0.84 4.79
N PHE A 33 -3.61 -1.11 3.55
CA PHE A 33 -4.21 -2.14 2.69
C PHE A 33 -3.15 -3.13 2.23
N LEU A 34 -3.54 -4.39 2.13
CA LEU A 34 -2.77 -5.44 1.47
C LEU A 34 -3.22 -5.52 0.00
N PHE A 35 -2.29 -5.49 -0.93
CA PHE A 35 -2.59 -5.71 -2.35
C PHE A 35 -3.00 -7.17 -2.58
N LYS A 36 -4.08 -7.41 -3.33
CA LYS A 36 -4.48 -8.80 -3.67
C LYS A 36 -3.55 -9.43 -4.69
N GLU A 37 -3.01 -8.63 -5.62
CA GLU A 37 -1.97 -9.13 -6.53
C GLU A 37 -0.64 -9.23 -5.76
N GLN A 38 -0.18 -10.45 -5.54
CA GLN A 38 0.93 -10.77 -4.66
C GLN A 38 2.19 -11.26 -5.38
N SER A 39 2.43 -10.81 -6.62
CA SER A 39 3.71 -11.08 -7.31
C SER A 39 4.90 -10.56 -6.50
N TYR A 40 4.71 -9.44 -5.81
CA TYR A 40 5.64 -8.90 -4.81
C TYR A 40 5.10 -9.23 -3.43
N HIS A 41 5.52 -10.37 -2.90
CA HIS A 41 4.95 -10.93 -1.67
C HIS A 41 5.04 -9.98 -0.48
N GLY A 42 3.89 -9.62 0.09
CA GLY A 42 3.80 -8.64 1.18
C GLY A 42 3.54 -7.21 0.73
N ARG A 43 3.26 -6.97 -0.55
CA ARG A 43 2.98 -5.63 -1.08
C ARG A 43 1.77 -4.99 -0.39
N CYS A 44 1.97 -3.78 0.12
CA CYS A 44 0.96 -2.99 0.81
C CYS A 44 0.83 -1.58 0.21
N ASN A 45 -0.31 -0.95 0.47
CA ASN A 45 -0.54 0.47 0.26
C ASN A 45 -0.86 1.16 1.58
N VAL A 46 -0.19 2.29 1.82
CA VAL A 46 -0.52 3.23 2.90
C VAL A 46 -1.27 4.39 2.27
N VAL A 47 -2.55 4.52 2.56
CA VAL A 47 -3.46 5.46 1.90
C VAL A 47 -3.78 6.60 2.87
N TYR A 48 -3.40 7.83 2.52
CA TYR A 48 -3.68 9.00 3.35
C TYR A 48 -5.20 9.17 3.54
N ASN A 49 -5.61 9.57 4.75
CA ASN A 49 -7.05 9.60 5.09
C ASN A 49 -7.85 10.60 4.27
N ASP A 50 -7.32 11.82 4.11
CA ASP A 50 -8.00 12.86 3.38
C ASP A 50 -7.75 12.76 1.87
N HIS A 51 -8.69 13.25 1.08
CA HIS A 51 -8.55 13.27 -0.37
C HIS A 51 -7.58 14.37 -0.79
N THR A 52 -6.30 14.10 -0.59
CA THR A 52 -5.17 14.96 -1.01
C THR A 52 -4.54 14.32 -2.23
N VAL A 53 -4.17 15.11 -3.22
CA VAL A 53 -3.61 14.61 -4.47
C VAL A 53 -2.09 14.49 -4.36
N GLU A 54 -1.44 15.56 -3.96
CA GLU A 54 0.00 15.67 -4.01
C GLU A 54 0.64 15.70 -2.61
N PHE A 55 1.78 15.02 -2.51
CA PHE A 55 2.55 14.96 -1.28
C PHE A 55 2.96 16.35 -0.78
N HIS A 56 3.30 17.26 -1.69
CA HIS A 56 3.76 18.61 -1.35
C HIS A 56 2.64 19.54 -0.86
N GLU A 57 1.38 19.13 -1.00
CA GLU A 57 0.23 19.87 -0.47
C GLU A 57 0.06 19.69 1.04
N LEU A 58 0.67 18.65 1.61
CA LEU A 58 0.60 18.40 3.04
C LEU A 58 1.43 19.43 3.83
N SER A 59 0.93 19.83 5.00
CA SER A 59 1.73 20.57 5.97
C SER A 59 2.90 19.72 6.46
N ASP A 60 3.88 20.35 7.10
CA ASP A 60 5.02 19.64 7.68
C ASP A 60 4.57 18.55 8.69
N ASP A 61 3.61 18.89 9.56
CA ASP A 61 3.08 17.95 10.55
C ASP A 61 2.34 16.78 9.90
N GLN A 62 1.49 17.05 8.91
CA GLN A 62 0.77 16.02 8.16
C GLN A 62 1.72 15.09 7.41
N ARG A 63 2.69 15.66 6.73
CA ARG A 63 3.70 14.90 5.99
C ARG A 63 4.53 14.03 6.93
N ASN A 64 4.96 14.58 8.06
CA ASN A 64 5.73 13.83 9.05
C ASN A 64 4.92 12.68 9.65
N ALA A 65 3.63 12.90 9.96
CA ALA A 65 2.73 11.87 10.44
C ALA A 65 2.54 10.76 9.39
N PHE A 66 2.36 11.13 8.13
CA PHE A 66 2.24 10.17 7.03
C PHE A 66 3.52 9.33 6.87
N MET A 67 4.68 9.95 6.96
CA MET A 67 5.96 9.23 6.88
C MET A 67 6.18 8.33 8.09
N ARG A 68 5.70 8.69 9.28
CA ARG A 68 5.71 7.77 10.44
C ARG A 68 4.88 6.53 10.16
N ASP A 69 3.69 6.69 9.58
CA ASP A 69 2.84 5.55 9.17
C ASP A 69 3.57 4.66 8.16
N VAL A 70 4.14 5.24 7.11
CA VAL A 70 4.89 4.51 6.07
C VAL A 70 6.06 3.75 6.68
N ALA A 71 6.84 4.39 7.54
CA ALA A 71 7.99 3.75 8.20
C ALA A 71 7.56 2.61 9.12
N ARG A 72 6.44 2.78 9.84
CA ARG A 72 5.88 1.74 10.70
C ARG A 72 5.48 0.50 9.90
N VAL A 73 4.82 0.69 8.77
CA VAL A 73 4.44 -0.40 7.86
C VAL A 73 5.68 -1.06 7.26
N GLY A 74 6.66 -0.28 6.86
CA GLY A 74 7.94 -0.79 6.35
C GLY A 74 8.62 -1.73 7.34
N ARG A 75 8.66 -1.36 8.62
CA ARG A 75 9.21 -2.22 9.69
C ARG A 75 8.42 -3.51 9.84
N ALA A 76 7.09 -3.44 9.78
CA ALA A 76 6.22 -4.62 9.88
C ALA A 76 6.46 -5.58 8.71
N ILE A 77 6.50 -5.07 7.48
CA ILE A 77 6.80 -5.86 6.27
C ILE A 77 8.17 -6.52 6.37
N ALA A 78 9.18 -5.76 6.79
CA ALA A 78 10.54 -6.29 6.95
C ALA A 78 10.59 -7.44 7.96
N LYS A 79 9.88 -7.30 9.08
CA LYS A 79 9.81 -8.31 10.13
C LYS A 79 9.08 -9.58 9.68
N VAL A 80 7.95 -9.44 8.98
CA VAL A 80 7.08 -10.57 8.60
C VAL A 80 7.63 -11.32 7.40
N PHE A 81 8.12 -10.62 6.38
CA PHE A 81 8.45 -11.20 5.08
C PHE A 81 9.94 -11.24 4.77
N SER A 82 10.77 -10.53 5.50
CA SER A 82 12.23 -10.49 5.32
C SER A 82 12.68 -10.24 3.86
N PRO A 83 12.17 -9.21 3.19
CA PRO A 83 12.60 -8.89 1.83
C PRO A 83 14.03 -8.35 1.82
N GLU A 84 14.71 -8.47 0.66
CA GLU A 84 16.03 -7.85 0.45
C GLU A 84 15.93 -6.32 0.44
N LYS A 85 14.84 -5.79 -0.11
CA LYS A 85 14.60 -4.36 -0.23
C LYS A 85 13.10 -4.09 -0.26
N ILE A 86 12.68 -2.95 0.25
CA ILE A 86 11.33 -2.42 0.04
C ILE A 86 11.45 -1.21 -0.89
N ASN A 87 10.70 -1.20 -1.98
CA ASN A 87 10.55 -0.02 -2.82
C ASN A 87 9.35 0.79 -2.35
N TYR A 88 9.52 2.10 -2.24
CA TYR A 88 8.49 3.04 -1.81
C TYR A 88 8.14 3.92 -3.00
N GLY A 89 6.86 4.08 -3.31
CA GLY A 89 6.47 4.92 -4.44
C GLY A 89 5.07 5.51 -4.30
N ALA A 90 4.95 6.79 -4.58
CA ALA A 90 3.69 7.52 -4.68
C ALA A 90 3.48 7.93 -6.14
N TYR A 91 2.47 7.38 -6.78
CA TYR A 91 2.17 7.60 -8.20
C TYR A 91 0.82 8.28 -8.36
N ALA A 92 -0.26 7.51 -8.38
CA ALA A 92 -1.64 8.00 -8.39
C ALA A 92 -2.02 8.79 -9.65
N ASP A 93 -1.39 8.50 -10.79
CA ASP A 93 -1.72 9.13 -12.07
C ASP A 93 -3.18 8.94 -12.46
N LYS A 94 -3.73 7.74 -12.21
CA LYS A 94 -5.10 7.40 -12.59
C LYS A 94 -6.11 7.71 -11.51
N ILE A 95 -5.77 7.42 -10.26
CA ILE A 95 -6.63 7.69 -9.09
C ILE A 95 -5.89 8.68 -8.21
N SER A 96 -6.26 9.93 -8.32
CA SER A 96 -5.58 11.06 -7.68
C SER A 96 -5.90 11.15 -6.19
N HIS A 97 -5.47 10.16 -5.42
CA HIS A 97 -5.56 10.12 -3.96
C HIS A 97 -4.22 9.68 -3.41
N LEU A 98 -3.61 10.50 -2.59
CA LEU A 98 -2.27 10.25 -2.07
C LEU A 98 -2.19 8.91 -1.34
N HIS A 99 -1.32 8.05 -1.84
CA HIS A 99 -0.99 6.77 -1.21
C HIS A 99 0.44 6.39 -1.53
N MET A 100 1.03 5.57 -0.66
CA MET A 100 2.39 5.07 -0.83
C MET A 100 2.35 3.57 -1.03
N HIS A 101 2.86 3.10 -2.16
CA HIS A 101 3.13 1.68 -2.38
C HIS A 101 4.39 1.27 -1.61
N LEU A 102 4.29 0.19 -0.84
CA LEU A 102 5.44 -0.48 -0.25
C LEU A 102 5.56 -1.84 -0.94
N VAL A 103 6.58 -2.00 -1.77
CA VAL A 103 6.75 -3.16 -2.64
C VAL A 103 7.98 -3.95 -2.20
N PRO A 104 7.79 -5.08 -1.52
CA PRO A 104 8.92 -5.94 -1.14
C PRO A 104 9.59 -6.55 -2.36
N LYS A 105 10.91 -6.54 -2.36
CA LYS A 105 11.76 -7.12 -3.41
C LYS A 105 12.59 -8.25 -2.82
N TYR A 106 12.65 -9.35 -3.56
CA TYR A 106 13.40 -10.54 -3.19
C TYR A 106 14.44 -10.82 -4.25
N LYS A 107 15.62 -11.26 -3.84
CA LYS A 107 16.75 -11.47 -4.73
C LYS A 107 16.43 -12.35 -5.95
N ASP A 108 15.65 -13.41 -5.72
CA ASP A 108 15.23 -14.33 -6.79
C ASP A 108 13.81 -14.03 -7.30
N GLY A 109 13.24 -12.90 -6.89
CA GLY A 109 11.89 -12.50 -7.26
C GLY A 109 11.81 -11.56 -8.46
N PRO A 110 10.60 -11.21 -8.89
CA PRO A 110 10.41 -10.35 -10.04
C PRO A 110 10.95 -8.95 -9.79
N GLY A 111 11.53 -8.35 -10.83
CA GLY A 111 11.95 -6.95 -10.83
C GLY A 111 13.10 -6.59 -9.91
N PHE A 112 13.79 -7.56 -9.30
CA PHE A 112 14.93 -7.24 -8.43
C PHE A 112 16.04 -6.54 -9.22
N GLY A 113 16.52 -5.42 -8.72
CA GLY A 113 17.52 -4.61 -9.40
C GLY A 113 16.94 -3.53 -10.33
N GLY A 114 15.63 -3.50 -10.52
CA GLY A 114 14.94 -2.51 -11.35
C GLY A 114 13.68 -1.96 -10.68
N VAL A 115 12.85 -1.26 -11.45
CA VAL A 115 11.56 -0.76 -11.00
C VAL A 115 10.55 -1.91 -10.99
N PHE A 116 9.63 -1.91 -10.02
CA PHE A 116 8.58 -2.93 -9.98
C PHE A 116 7.53 -2.70 -11.08
N GLU A 117 6.90 -3.78 -11.53
CA GLU A 117 5.74 -3.72 -12.43
C GLU A 117 4.50 -3.35 -11.61
N MET A 118 3.77 -2.32 -12.05
CA MET A 118 2.63 -1.79 -11.27
C MET A 118 1.50 -2.81 -11.12
N ASN A 119 1.11 -3.48 -12.19
CA ASN A 119 -0.02 -4.41 -12.23
C ASN A 119 0.32 -5.71 -12.96
N PRO A 120 1.11 -6.62 -12.35
CA PRO A 120 1.53 -7.86 -13.00
C PRO A 120 0.40 -8.83 -13.37
N GLN A 121 -0.70 -8.85 -12.58
CA GLN A 121 -1.88 -9.70 -12.77
C GLN A 121 -1.54 -11.21 -12.85
N LYS A 122 -0.61 -11.68 -12.01
CA LYS A 122 -0.09 -13.06 -12.08
C LYS A 122 -0.38 -13.90 -10.85
N THR A 123 -0.33 -13.30 -9.65
CA THR A 123 -0.32 -14.06 -8.40
C THR A 123 -1.45 -13.58 -7.48
N PHE A 124 -2.43 -14.45 -7.29
CA PHE A 124 -3.56 -14.23 -6.38
C PHE A 124 -3.63 -15.37 -5.37
N LEU A 125 -4.05 -15.07 -4.17
CA LEU A 125 -4.09 -16.02 -3.07
C LEU A 125 -5.54 -16.37 -2.70
N SER A 126 -5.72 -17.34 -1.84
CA SER A 126 -7.03 -17.64 -1.25
C SER A 126 -7.40 -16.59 -0.19
N ASP A 127 -8.68 -16.49 0.13
CA ASP A 127 -9.16 -15.59 1.18
C ASP A 127 -8.52 -15.93 2.54
N GLU A 128 -8.30 -17.21 2.83
CA GLU A 128 -7.62 -17.67 4.04
C GLU A 128 -6.17 -17.22 4.10
N GLU A 129 -5.46 -17.27 2.98
CA GLU A 129 -4.08 -16.82 2.89
C GLU A 129 -3.97 -15.30 3.09
N TYR A 130 -4.88 -14.52 2.49
CA TYR A 130 -4.94 -13.07 2.73
C TYR A 130 -5.21 -12.77 4.20
N ALA A 131 -6.18 -13.45 4.82
CA ALA A 131 -6.51 -13.27 6.22
C ALA A 131 -5.30 -13.57 7.13
N GLY A 132 -4.55 -14.61 6.82
CA GLY A 132 -3.33 -14.97 7.55
C GLY A 132 -2.24 -13.88 7.42
N MET A 133 -2.05 -13.33 6.24
CA MET A 133 -1.11 -12.23 6.01
C MET A 133 -1.52 -10.97 6.78
N VAL A 134 -2.81 -10.63 6.73
CA VAL A 134 -3.37 -9.48 7.46
C VAL A 134 -3.06 -9.60 8.96
N GLU A 135 -3.33 -10.76 9.57
CA GLU A 135 -3.07 -10.98 10.98
C GLU A 135 -1.59 -10.87 11.34
N LYS A 136 -0.71 -11.43 10.51
CA LYS A 136 0.75 -11.33 10.72
C LYS A 136 1.24 -9.88 10.66
N ILE A 137 0.76 -9.12 9.69
CA ILE A 137 1.13 -7.70 9.53
C ILE A 137 0.63 -6.90 10.73
N LYS A 138 -0.63 -7.06 11.12
CA LYS A 138 -1.21 -6.40 12.31
C LYS A 138 -0.42 -6.68 13.57
N ALA A 139 -0.05 -7.93 13.79
CA ALA A 139 0.74 -8.33 14.97
C ALA A 139 2.14 -7.72 14.98
N ALA A 140 2.68 -7.33 13.83
CA ALA A 140 4.02 -6.75 13.69
C ALA A 140 4.02 -5.21 13.76
N LEU A 141 2.84 -4.58 13.70
CA LEU A 141 2.70 -3.13 13.85
C LEU A 141 2.84 -2.73 15.33
#